data_1551db1b24fcdba682a29501672fb0b1
#
_entry.id   1551db1b24fcdba682a29501672fb0b1
#
_cell.length_a   1.000
_cell.length_b   1.000
_cell.length_c   1.000
_cell.angle_alpha   90.00
_cell.angle_beta   90.00
_cell.angle_gamma   90.00
#
_symmetry.space_group_name_H-M   'P 1'
#
loop_
_entity.id
_entity.type
_entity.pdbx_description
1 polymer ?
#
loop_
_entity_poly.entity_id
_entity_poly.type
_entity_poly.pdbx_seq_one_letter_code
_entity_poly.pdbx_strand_id
1 'polypeptide(L)'
;KLFKNITPIQAYIDTKENLLDNVLSNTFLKKDFDILSIDIDSNDLEIWESLNNYLPKIVIIEIQSHILPGIIERYNFENKTFNSFTSTVKSGSNKGYTAIAHTGNLFFVRNDYLDKVKLEKDLIENNEGLFIYDWANKDKVKKFLIKVLPSNIIYILKVLKKYLIRLTKFFS
;
A
#
# COMPACT_ATOMS: atom_id res chain seq x y z
N LYS A 1 -25.14 -12.23 8.91
CA LYS A 1 -24.58 -11.27 9.91
C LYS A 1 -23.04 -11.33 9.89
N LEU A 2 -22.41 -10.89 8.78
CA LEU A 2 -20.96 -10.92 8.60
C LEU A 2 -20.20 -9.78 9.35
N PHE A 3 -20.89 -8.78 9.90
CA PHE A 3 -20.27 -7.54 10.38
C PHE A 3 -20.63 -7.18 11.83
N LYS A 4 -20.62 -8.16 12.74
CA LYS A 4 -20.94 -7.87 14.16
C LYS A 4 -19.90 -7.03 14.91
N ASN A 5 -18.67 -6.86 14.37
CA ASN A 5 -17.52 -6.27 15.08
C ASN A 5 -16.85 -5.14 14.30
N ILE A 6 -17.59 -4.38 13.48
CA ILE A 6 -17.06 -3.20 12.79
C ILE A 6 -17.54 -1.96 13.54
N THR A 7 -16.59 -1.10 13.91
CA THR A 7 -16.87 0.24 14.45
C THR A 7 -16.42 1.27 13.43
N PRO A 8 -17.33 1.87 12.65
CA PRO A 8 -16.98 2.93 11.71
C PRO A 8 -16.68 4.22 12.49
N ILE A 9 -15.59 4.89 12.11
CA ILE A 9 -15.23 6.21 12.65
C ILE A 9 -15.09 7.17 11.48
N GLN A 10 -15.87 8.24 11.48
CA GLN A 10 -15.71 9.31 10.51
C GLN A 10 -14.75 10.35 11.09
N ALA A 11 -13.57 10.48 10.50
CA ALA A 11 -12.55 11.44 10.90
C ALA A 11 -11.76 11.91 9.68
N TYR A 12 -11.35 13.18 9.73
CA TYR A 12 -10.29 13.68 8.85
C TYR A 12 -8.95 13.41 9.54
N ILE A 13 -7.99 12.84 8.82
CA ILE A 13 -6.66 12.50 9.35
C ILE A 13 -5.62 13.27 8.57
N ASP A 14 -4.69 13.91 9.28
CA ASP A 14 -3.53 14.58 8.71
C ASP A 14 -2.26 14.28 9.55
N THR A 15 -1.16 14.94 9.24
CA THR A 15 0.13 14.74 9.91
C THR A 15 0.48 15.81 10.95
N LYS A 16 -0.45 16.70 11.28
CA LYS A 16 -0.21 17.87 12.15
C LYS A 16 -1.18 17.94 13.31
N GLU A 17 -2.44 18.14 13.02
CA GLU A 17 -3.47 18.43 14.02
C GLU A 17 -4.37 17.22 14.28
N ASN A 18 -4.79 16.54 13.21
CA ASN A 18 -5.70 15.40 13.27
C ASN A 18 -4.92 14.08 13.12
N LEU A 19 -3.98 13.84 14.00
CA LEU A 19 -3.15 12.65 13.98
C LEU A 19 -3.99 11.38 14.15
N LEU A 20 -3.58 10.30 13.46
CA LEU A 20 -4.20 8.99 13.63
C LEU A 20 -4.13 8.51 15.09
N ASP A 21 -3.08 8.85 15.83
CA ASP A 21 -2.95 8.60 17.27
C ASP A 21 -4.15 9.14 18.06
N ASN A 22 -4.62 10.36 17.72
CA ASN A 22 -5.74 11.00 18.41
C ASN A 22 -7.06 10.27 18.15
N VAL A 23 -7.27 9.82 16.89
CA VAL A 23 -8.46 9.06 16.52
C VAL A 23 -8.48 7.72 17.23
N LEU A 24 -7.35 7.01 17.24
CA LEU A 24 -7.22 5.70 17.86
C LEU A 24 -7.33 5.76 19.39
N SER A 25 -6.86 6.84 20.03
CA SER A 25 -6.94 7.02 21.48
C SER A 25 -8.37 7.07 22.02
N ASN A 26 -9.33 7.41 21.17
CA ASN A 26 -10.76 7.40 21.49
C ASN A 26 -11.43 6.03 21.25
N THR A 27 -10.65 4.99 21.03
CA THR A 27 -11.14 3.62 20.79
C THR A 27 -10.65 2.67 21.88
N PHE A 28 -11.22 1.45 21.91
CA PHE A 28 -10.71 0.36 22.76
C PHE A 28 -9.55 -0.41 22.16
N LEU A 29 -8.95 0.09 21.08
CA LEU A 29 -7.87 -0.57 20.38
C LEU A 29 -6.59 -0.59 21.24
N LYS A 30 -5.99 -1.77 21.36
CA LYS A 30 -4.71 -1.92 22.05
C LYS A 30 -3.59 -1.24 21.26
N LYS A 31 -2.57 -0.73 21.95
CA LYS A 31 -1.43 -0.06 21.29
C LYS A 31 -0.63 -0.97 20.36
N ASP A 32 -0.63 -2.26 20.61
CA ASP A 32 0.06 -3.30 19.85
C ASP A 32 -0.91 -4.18 19.03
N PHE A 33 -1.94 -3.57 18.43
CA PHE A 33 -2.94 -4.29 17.65
C PHE A 33 -2.32 -5.03 16.45
N ASP A 34 -3.09 -5.94 15.86
CA ASP A 34 -2.52 -6.88 14.90
C ASP A 34 -2.19 -6.26 13.55
N ILE A 35 -3.13 -5.53 12.93
CA ILE A 35 -2.99 -5.05 11.55
C ILE A 35 -3.43 -3.60 11.44
N LEU A 36 -2.59 -2.77 10.81
CA LEU A 36 -2.91 -1.45 10.29
C LEU A 36 -2.89 -1.50 8.77
N SER A 37 -3.97 -1.11 8.11
CA SER A 37 -4.00 -0.88 6.67
C SER A 37 -4.28 0.59 6.41
N ILE A 38 -3.42 1.24 5.64
CA ILE A 38 -3.56 2.64 5.21
C ILE A 38 -3.67 2.66 3.69
N ASP A 39 -4.75 3.23 3.18
CA ASP A 39 -5.08 3.33 1.76
C ASP A 39 -6.03 4.52 1.59
N ILE A 40 -5.45 5.71 1.44
CA ILE A 40 -6.15 7.00 1.36
C ILE A 40 -5.83 7.77 0.07
N ASP A 41 -5.18 7.10 -0.89
CA ASP A 41 -4.82 7.66 -2.21
C ASP A 41 -3.96 8.94 -2.14
N SER A 42 -3.17 9.16 -1.08
CA SER A 42 -2.40 10.40 -0.92
C SER A 42 -1.14 10.24 -0.06
N ASN A 43 -1.16 10.77 1.14
CA ASN A 43 -0.03 10.85 2.07
C ASN A 43 0.01 9.67 3.06
N ASP A 44 -0.24 8.48 2.58
CA ASP A 44 -0.32 7.24 3.36
C ASP A 44 0.92 7.03 4.25
N LEU A 45 2.10 7.21 3.66
CA LEU A 45 3.37 7.03 4.36
C LEU A 45 3.56 8.07 5.45
N GLU A 46 3.20 9.32 5.17
CA GLU A 46 3.29 10.42 6.12
C GLU A 46 2.35 10.22 7.32
N ILE A 47 1.15 9.67 7.08
CA ILE A 47 0.22 9.26 8.15
C ILE A 47 0.85 8.15 9.01
N TRP A 48 1.44 7.14 8.39
CA TRP A 48 2.12 6.10 9.15
C TRP A 48 3.32 6.63 9.94
N GLU A 49 4.12 7.51 9.33
CA GLU A 49 5.26 8.14 10.02
C GLU A 49 4.83 8.94 11.24
N SER A 50 3.68 9.62 11.16
CA SER A 50 3.13 10.42 12.28
C SER A 50 2.53 9.57 13.41
N LEU A 51 2.25 8.28 13.18
CA LEU A 51 1.72 7.38 14.19
C LEU A 51 2.85 6.96 15.16
N ASN A 52 2.79 7.43 16.41
CA ASN A 52 3.85 7.23 17.40
C ASN A 52 3.42 6.44 18.63
N ASN A 53 2.14 6.51 19.02
CA ASN A 53 1.64 5.89 20.24
C ASN A 53 1.12 4.45 20.03
N TYR A 54 0.97 4.04 18.77
CA TYR A 54 0.50 2.72 18.39
C TYR A 54 1.55 2.00 17.54
N LEU A 55 1.77 0.74 17.85
CA LEU A 55 2.78 -0.11 17.23
C LEU A 55 2.13 -1.40 16.70
N PRO A 56 1.38 -1.34 15.59
CA PRO A 56 0.75 -2.52 15.00
C PRO A 56 1.79 -3.58 14.65
N LYS A 57 1.41 -4.86 14.72
CA LYS A 57 2.33 -5.97 14.40
C LYS A 57 2.61 -6.05 12.91
N ILE A 58 1.59 -5.76 12.09
CA ILE A 58 1.64 -5.74 10.63
C ILE A 58 1.13 -4.39 10.13
N VAL A 59 1.81 -3.83 9.13
CA VAL A 59 1.38 -2.62 8.41
C VAL A 59 1.25 -2.95 6.93
N ILE A 60 0.13 -2.56 6.35
CA ILE A 60 -0.15 -2.63 4.92
C ILE A 60 -0.33 -1.20 4.43
N ILE A 61 0.44 -0.80 3.43
CA ILE A 61 0.46 0.58 2.96
C ILE A 61 0.50 0.66 1.44
N GLU A 62 -0.31 1.53 0.86
CA GLU A 62 -0.29 1.77 -0.57
C GLU A 62 0.99 2.48 -1.00
N ILE A 63 1.51 2.09 -2.17
CA ILE A 63 2.65 2.73 -2.82
C ILE A 63 2.40 2.88 -4.32
N GLN A 64 3.16 3.76 -4.96
CA GLN A 64 3.18 3.85 -6.41
C GLN A 64 4.09 2.79 -7.01
N SER A 65 3.52 1.61 -7.24
CA SER A 65 4.24 0.43 -7.73
C SER A 65 4.76 0.53 -9.16
N HIS A 66 4.52 1.64 -9.87
CA HIS A 66 5.15 1.91 -11.16
C HIS A 66 6.52 2.60 -11.03
N ILE A 67 6.86 3.08 -9.84
CA ILE A 67 8.16 3.69 -9.53
C ILE A 67 9.12 2.55 -9.16
N LEU A 68 10.19 2.42 -9.93
CA LEU A 68 11.15 1.32 -9.75
C LEU A 68 11.93 1.46 -8.44
N PRO A 69 12.42 0.34 -7.86
CA PRO A 69 13.35 0.37 -6.75
C PRO A 69 14.58 1.24 -7.03
N GLY A 70 15.16 1.81 -5.97
CA GLY A 70 16.26 2.77 -6.06
C GLY A 70 15.81 4.22 -6.22
N ILE A 71 14.57 4.48 -6.68
CA ILE A 71 14.01 5.83 -6.81
C ILE A 71 13.34 6.22 -5.50
N ILE A 72 13.74 7.37 -4.93
CA ILE A 72 13.16 7.93 -3.72
C ILE A 72 12.20 9.05 -4.12
N GLU A 73 10.91 8.76 -4.07
CA GLU A 73 9.84 9.75 -4.22
C GLU A 73 8.95 9.73 -2.98
N ARG A 74 8.43 10.91 -2.64
CA ARG A 74 7.52 11.14 -1.52
C ARG A 74 6.26 11.83 -2.03
N TYR A 75 5.17 11.66 -1.29
CA TYR A 75 3.95 12.37 -1.58
C TYR A 75 4.19 13.88 -1.62
N ASN A 76 3.73 14.50 -2.70
CA ASN A 76 3.68 15.93 -2.86
C ASN A 76 2.46 16.30 -3.71
N PHE A 77 1.53 17.02 -3.11
CA PHE A 77 0.28 17.41 -3.77
C PHE A 77 0.49 18.29 -5.00
N GLU A 78 1.42 19.25 -4.94
CA GLU A 78 1.69 20.21 -6.02
C GLU A 78 2.29 19.53 -7.24
N ASN A 79 3.26 18.65 -7.00
CA ASN A 79 3.97 17.93 -8.05
C ASN A 79 3.26 16.65 -8.50
N LYS A 80 2.17 16.26 -7.82
CA LYS A 80 1.44 15.00 -8.04
C LYS A 80 2.37 13.77 -7.97
N THR A 81 3.32 13.81 -7.05
CA THR A 81 4.16 12.65 -6.73
C THR A 81 3.57 11.87 -5.56
N PHE A 82 3.93 10.60 -5.48
CA PHE A 82 3.45 9.67 -4.45
C PHE A 82 4.62 8.90 -3.86
N ASN A 83 4.36 8.14 -2.81
CA ASN A 83 5.39 7.40 -2.11
C ASN A 83 5.88 6.20 -2.94
N SER A 84 7.19 6.14 -3.21
CA SER A 84 7.83 5.04 -3.92
C SER A 84 8.09 3.84 -2.99
N PHE A 85 8.36 2.67 -3.59
CA PHE A 85 8.82 1.49 -2.87
C PHE A 85 10.01 1.81 -1.95
N THR A 86 11.04 2.43 -2.49
CA THR A 86 12.29 2.70 -1.76
C THR A 86 12.10 3.66 -0.60
N SER A 87 11.31 4.74 -0.79
CA SER A 87 11.02 5.68 0.30
C SER A 87 10.24 5.00 1.43
N THR A 88 9.26 4.17 1.08
CA THR A 88 8.39 3.50 2.05
C THR A 88 9.15 2.42 2.83
N VAL A 89 9.99 1.61 2.16
CA VAL A 89 10.85 0.62 2.83
C VAL A 89 11.81 1.30 3.81
N LYS A 90 12.44 2.40 3.40
CA LYS A 90 13.34 3.17 4.27
C LYS A 90 12.63 3.69 5.52
N SER A 91 11.45 4.25 5.36
CA SER A 91 10.63 4.74 6.49
C SER A 91 10.19 3.61 7.41
N GLY A 92 9.76 2.47 6.85
CA GLY A 92 9.42 1.29 7.63
C GLY A 92 10.58 0.80 8.48
N SER A 93 11.78 0.69 7.89
CA SER A 93 13.01 0.31 8.61
C SER A 93 13.33 1.27 9.75
N ASN A 94 13.20 2.57 9.53
CA ASN A 94 13.42 3.58 10.58
C ASN A 94 12.42 3.48 11.74
N LYS A 95 11.21 2.98 11.47
CA LYS A 95 10.17 2.73 12.48
C LYS A 95 10.30 1.35 13.16
N GLY A 96 11.31 0.55 12.82
CA GLY A 96 11.51 -0.79 13.40
C GLY A 96 10.65 -1.89 12.74
N TYR A 97 10.36 -1.74 11.45
CA TYR A 97 9.62 -2.72 10.66
C TYR A 97 10.46 -3.22 9.48
N THR A 98 10.23 -4.46 9.11
CA THR A 98 10.82 -5.09 7.92
C THR A 98 9.74 -5.31 6.87
N ALA A 99 10.00 -4.90 5.62
CA ALA A 99 9.17 -5.22 4.48
C ALA A 99 9.23 -6.72 4.20
N ILE A 100 8.07 -7.35 3.97
CA ILE A 100 7.97 -8.81 3.80
C ILE A 100 7.29 -9.23 2.49
N ALA A 101 6.54 -8.34 1.86
CA ALA A 101 5.87 -8.62 0.58
C ALA A 101 5.49 -7.31 -0.14
N HIS A 102 5.37 -7.41 -1.47
CA HIS A 102 4.84 -6.37 -2.34
C HIS A 102 3.81 -6.97 -3.30
N THR A 103 2.59 -6.40 -3.29
CA THR A 103 1.48 -6.84 -4.19
C THR A 103 0.72 -5.66 -4.78
N GLY A 104 1.41 -4.54 -5.04
CA GLY A 104 0.79 -3.22 -5.27
C GLY A 104 0.86 -2.39 -3.99
N ASN A 105 0.54 -2.98 -2.86
CA ASN A 105 0.80 -2.46 -1.53
C ASN A 105 2.07 -3.10 -0.97
N LEU A 106 2.73 -2.43 -0.03
CA LEU A 106 3.81 -2.98 0.79
C LEU A 106 3.25 -3.53 2.10
N PHE A 107 3.77 -4.69 2.48
CA PHE A 107 3.47 -5.35 3.74
C PHE A 107 4.70 -5.31 4.61
N PHE A 108 4.53 -4.88 5.85
CA PHE A 108 5.58 -4.80 6.85
C PHE A 108 5.21 -5.64 8.06
N VAL A 109 6.23 -6.22 8.68
CA VAL A 109 6.12 -6.83 10.01
C VAL A 109 7.05 -6.09 10.97
N ARG A 110 6.59 -5.84 12.19
CA ARG A 110 7.43 -5.27 13.25
C ARG A 110 8.55 -6.22 13.62
N ASN A 111 9.76 -5.71 13.82
CA ASN A 111 10.97 -6.54 13.91
C ASN A 111 10.94 -7.57 15.04
N ASP A 112 10.24 -7.30 16.15
CA ASP A 112 10.04 -8.25 17.26
C ASP A 112 9.10 -9.43 16.92
N TYR A 113 8.46 -9.41 15.73
CA TYR A 113 7.65 -10.49 15.18
C TYR A 113 8.25 -11.14 13.94
N LEU A 114 9.46 -10.73 13.52
CA LEU A 114 10.07 -11.20 12.28
C LEU A 114 10.35 -12.71 12.30
N ASP A 115 10.68 -13.25 13.46
CA ASP A 115 10.91 -14.69 13.68
C ASP A 115 9.69 -15.58 13.40
N LYS A 116 8.48 -14.98 13.43
CA LYS A 116 7.22 -15.66 13.12
C LYS A 116 6.89 -15.70 11.64
N VAL A 117 7.65 -14.98 10.83
CA VAL A 117 7.48 -14.91 9.38
C VAL A 117 8.55 -15.77 8.71
N LYS A 118 8.11 -16.69 7.84
CA LYS A 118 9.04 -17.47 7.02
C LYS A 118 9.48 -16.64 5.81
N LEU A 119 10.46 -15.79 6.00
CA LEU A 119 11.07 -15.00 4.94
C LEU A 119 12.51 -15.49 4.70
N GLU A 120 12.91 -15.56 3.45
CA GLU A 120 14.30 -15.87 3.09
C GLU A 120 15.22 -14.74 3.58
N LYS A 121 16.38 -15.11 4.12
CA LYS A 121 17.33 -14.12 4.67
C LYS A 121 17.77 -13.08 3.64
N ASP A 122 17.98 -13.49 2.42
CA ASP A 122 18.39 -12.62 1.32
C ASP A 122 17.37 -11.52 1.04
N LEU A 123 16.07 -11.78 1.22
CA LEU A 123 14.99 -10.79 1.08
C LEU A 123 14.92 -9.82 2.26
N ILE A 124 15.41 -10.23 3.43
CA ILE A 124 15.53 -9.32 4.59
C ILE A 124 16.68 -8.34 4.37
N GLU A 125 17.80 -8.82 3.83
CA GLU A 125 19.01 -8.03 3.59
C GLU A 125 18.87 -7.17 2.32
N ASN A 126 18.20 -7.67 1.29
CA ASN A 126 17.95 -6.99 0.02
C ASN A 126 16.45 -6.91 -0.28
N ASN A 127 15.80 -5.90 0.28
CA ASN A 127 14.37 -5.67 0.10
C ASN A 127 13.92 -5.47 -1.36
N GLU A 128 14.83 -5.10 -2.27
CA GLU A 128 14.49 -4.89 -3.68
C GLU A 128 14.02 -6.19 -4.35
N GLY A 129 14.45 -7.35 -3.86
CA GLY A 129 13.97 -8.66 -4.28
C GLY A 129 12.47 -8.89 -4.04
N LEU A 130 11.84 -8.13 -3.15
CA LEU A 130 10.39 -8.18 -2.90
C LEU A 130 9.59 -7.48 -4.01
N PHE A 131 10.22 -6.62 -4.82
CA PHE A 131 9.51 -5.80 -5.78
C PHE A 131 9.00 -6.63 -6.96
N ILE A 132 7.69 -6.63 -7.16
CA ILE A 132 7.05 -7.33 -8.28
C ILE A 132 6.98 -6.37 -9.48
N TYR A 133 7.88 -6.56 -10.44
CA TYR A 133 8.03 -5.70 -11.62
C TYR A 133 6.81 -5.69 -12.54
N ASP A 134 5.93 -6.68 -12.47
CA ASP A 134 4.69 -6.70 -13.25
C ASP A 134 3.78 -5.53 -12.93
N TRP A 135 3.80 -5.04 -11.69
CA TRP A 135 3.05 -3.84 -11.30
C TRP A 135 3.62 -2.58 -11.97
N ALA A 136 4.94 -2.45 -12.05
CA ALA A 136 5.58 -1.33 -12.76
C ALA A 136 5.33 -1.38 -14.27
N ASN A 137 5.24 -2.57 -14.84
CA ASN A 137 5.06 -2.77 -16.28
C ASN A 137 3.59 -2.62 -16.72
N LYS A 138 2.61 -2.85 -15.86
CA LYS A 138 1.17 -2.71 -16.20
C LYS A 138 0.86 -1.37 -16.87
N ASP A 139 1.35 -0.28 -16.33
CA ASP A 139 1.11 1.04 -16.88
C ASP A 139 1.93 1.32 -18.15
N LYS A 140 3.14 0.78 -18.27
CA LYS A 140 3.95 0.88 -19.49
C LYS A 140 3.29 0.13 -20.63
N VAL A 141 2.85 -1.12 -20.40
CA VAL A 141 2.13 -1.91 -21.39
C VAL A 141 0.81 -1.25 -21.79
N LYS A 142 0.05 -0.74 -20.81
CA LYS A 142 -1.19 -0.01 -21.09
C LYS A 142 -0.94 1.26 -21.88
N LYS A 143 0.05 2.10 -21.51
CA LYS A 143 0.42 3.31 -22.25
C LYS A 143 0.93 2.96 -23.65
N PHE A 144 1.72 1.91 -23.81
CA PHE A 144 2.19 1.40 -25.10
C PHE A 144 1.00 0.96 -25.98
N LEU A 145 0.09 0.13 -25.44
CA LEU A 145 -1.10 -0.32 -26.16
C LEU A 145 -1.99 0.85 -26.61
N ILE A 146 -2.18 1.85 -25.74
CA ILE A 146 -2.95 3.06 -26.10
C ILE A 146 -2.28 3.86 -27.21
N LYS A 147 -0.95 3.88 -27.26
CA LYS A 147 -0.19 4.61 -28.29
C LYS A 147 -0.14 3.91 -29.63
N VAL A 148 -0.18 2.57 -29.64
CA VAL A 148 0.03 1.74 -30.84
C VAL A 148 -1.31 1.23 -31.43
N LEU A 149 -2.33 1.04 -30.60
CA LEU A 149 -3.61 0.51 -31.07
C LEU A 149 -4.56 1.63 -31.50
N PRO A 150 -5.29 1.43 -32.62
CA PRO A 150 -6.38 2.32 -33.03
C PRO A 150 -7.44 2.46 -31.93
N SER A 151 -8.05 3.63 -31.83
CA SER A 151 -9.02 3.98 -30.77
C SER A 151 -10.22 3.04 -30.68
N ASN A 152 -10.68 2.51 -31.81
CA ASN A 152 -11.74 1.51 -31.89
C ASN A 152 -11.35 0.18 -31.23
N ILE A 153 -10.10 -0.28 -31.40
CA ILE A 153 -9.61 -1.50 -30.76
C ILE A 153 -9.48 -1.29 -29.25
N ILE A 154 -8.97 -0.14 -28.81
CA ILE A 154 -8.91 0.21 -27.39
C ILE A 154 -10.29 0.21 -26.76
N TYR A 155 -11.29 0.75 -27.46
CA TYR A 155 -12.68 0.73 -27.02
C TYR A 155 -13.22 -0.70 -26.87
N ILE A 156 -12.99 -1.56 -27.86
CA ILE A 156 -13.40 -2.98 -27.82
C ILE A 156 -12.77 -3.71 -26.62
N LEU A 157 -11.47 -3.50 -26.38
CA LEU A 157 -10.76 -4.11 -25.24
C LEU A 157 -11.32 -3.64 -23.88
N LYS A 158 -11.70 -2.37 -23.75
CA LYS A 158 -12.34 -1.84 -22.54
C LYS A 158 -13.72 -2.46 -22.31
N VAL A 159 -14.50 -2.64 -23.39
CA VAL A 159 -15.82 -3.27 -23.34
C VAL A 159 -15.70 -4.74 -22.96
N LEU A 160 -14.79 -5.49 -23.59
CA LEU A 160 -14.52 -6.90 -23.26
C LEU A 160 -14.08 -7.08 -21.80
N LYS A 161 -13.19 -6.23 -21.30
CA LYS A 161 -12.79 -6.26 -19.88
C LYS A 161 -13.98 -6.07 -18.95
N LYS A 162 -14.90 -5.14 -19.29
CA LYS A 162 -16.11 -4.89 -18.49
C LYS A 162 -17.06 -6.09 -18.50
N TYR A 163 -17.16 -6.80 -19.64
CA TYR A 163 -17.95 -8.03 -19.75
C TYR A 163 -17.34 -9.20 -18.97
N LEU A 164 -16.02 -9.39 -19.04
CA LEU A 164 -15.31 -10.43 -18.30
C LEU A 164 -15.43 -10.24 -16.78
N ILE A 165 -15.31 -9.00 -16.29
CA ILE A 165 -15.51 -8.69 -14.86
C ILE A 165 -16.97 -8.96 -14.44
N ARG A 166 -17.96 -8.76 -15.31
CA ARG A 166 -19.36 -9.11 -15.01
C ARG A 166 -19.57 -10.62 -14.95
N LEU A 167 -18.94 -11.38 -15.84
CA LEU A 167 -19.05 -12.85 -15.86
C LEU A 167 -18.40 -13.47 -14.61
N THR A 168 -17.25 -12.99 -14.17
CA THR A 168 -16.62 -13.50 -12.93
C THR A 168 -17.45 -13.21 -11.67
N LYS A 169 -18.24 -12.13 -11.66
CA LYS A 169 -19.17 -11.84 -10.56
C LYS A 169 -20.49 -12.64 -10.62
N PHE A 170 -20.76 -13.32 -11.73
CA PHE A 170 -21.97 -14.15 -11.89
C PHE A 170 -21.71 -15.62 -11.48
N PHE A 171 -20.45 -16.03 -11.41
CA PHE A 171 -20.00 -17.38 -11.03
C PHE A 171 -19.33 -17.46 -9.64
N SER A 172 -19.31 -16.36 -8.88
CA SER A 172 -18.88 -16.28 -7.48
C SER A 172 -20.10 -16.06 -6.58
#